data_c6d193e80149fb8495f91ffa8a0379c3
#
_entry.id   c6d193e80149fb8495f91ffa8a0379c3
#
_cell.length_a   1.000
_cell.length_b   1.000
_cell.length_c   1.000
_cell.angle_alpha   90.00
_cell.angle_beta   90.00
_cell.angle_gamma   90.00
#
_symmetry.space_group_name_H-M   'P 1'
#
loop_
_entity.id
_entity.type
_entity.pdbx_description
1 polymer ?
#
loop_
_entity_poly.entity_id
_entity_poly.type
_entity_poly.pdbx_seq_one_letter_code
_entity_poly.pdbx_strand_id
1 'polypeptide(L)'
;SAASDVYKRQALDKATSEYKTFVEGQIDQLLTDTEKFASLLKEGKLDEAKKIYPLIRMSYERSEPIAESFGESDVKIDFRLADYMDENKTEEGWSGFHRIEKILWEQNTTSGTETYANQLVNDIKELKAKVATVEVTPDMMLTGAVDLLNEVATSKITGEEEIYSHTDLYDFRANIEGAEKIFQLFKPLIKNKDEKLVASLEKEFKNVNSLLDKHMTDSQHYKLYTDLTKEDTKELAEGVTKLGEPLSQMGVILNGK
;
A
#
# COMPACT_ATOMS: atom_id res chain seq x y z
N SER A 1 30.69 18.50 9.60
CA SER A 1 30.91 19.00 10.95
C SER A 1 30.01 18.29 11.97
N ALA A 2 30.37 18.41 13.24
CA ALA A 2 29.54 17.85 14.30
C ALA A 2 28.12 18.46 14.32
N ALA A 3 28.02 19.77 14.06
CA ALA A 3 26.74 20.47 14.01
C ALA A 3 25.85 19.98 12.85
N SER A 4 26.42 19.79 11.65
CA SER A 4 25.66 19.29 10.50
C SER A 4 25.29 17.81 10.67
N ASP A 5 26.11 17.01 11.35
CA ASP A 5 25.79 15.61 11.66
C ASP A 5 24.63 15.51 12.67
N VAL A 6 24.61 16.39 13.67
CA VAL A 6 23.49 16.48 14.64
C VAL A 6 22.22 16.90 13.92
N TYR A 7 22.28 17.92 13.06
CA TYR A 7 21.13 18.37 12.27
C TYR A 7 20.57 17.24 11.41
N LYS A 8 21.44 16.54 10.68
CA LYS A 8 21.03 15.41 9.82
C LYS A 8 20.34 14.32 10.64
N ARG A 9 20.91 13.97 11.80
CA ARG A 9 20.34 12.92 12.67
C ARG A 9 18.96 13.33 13.18
N GLN A 10 18.82 14.58 13.65
CA GLN A 10 17.53 15.09 14.12
C GLN A 10 16.47 15.09 13.01
N ALA A 11 16.87 15.48 11.80
CA ALA A 11 15.96 15.52 10.66
C ALA A 11 15.54 14.09 10.22
N LEU A 12 16.47 13.13 10.28
CA LEU A 12 16.15 11.72 10.00
C LEU A 12 15.21 11.15 11.07
N ASP A 13 15.46 11.44 12.33
CA ASP A 13 14.61 11.00 13.44
C ASP A 13 13.21 11.59 13.34
N LYS A 14 13.09 12.83 12.90
CA LYS A 14 11.79 13.48 12.65
C LYS A 14 11.05 12.75 11.52
N ALA A 15 11.74 12.44 10.42
CA ALA A 15 11.13 11.73 9.29
C ALA A 15 10.62 10.35 9.70
N THR A 16 11.42 9.57 10.42
CA THR A 16 11.01 8.23 10.87
C THR A 16 9.86 8.28 11.87
N SER A 17 9.89 9.24 12.78
CA SER A 17 8.82 9.43 13.77
C SER A 17 7.50 9.83 13.09
N GLU A 18 7.54 10.76 12.15
CA GLU A 18 6.36 11.19 11.40
C GLU A 18 5.82 10.07 10.52
N TYR A 19 6.70 9.26 9.94
CA TYR A 19 6.26 8.10 9.15
C TYR A 19 5.57 7.06 10.02
N LYS A 20 6.12 6.76 11.19
CA LYS A 20 5.47 5.84 12.14
C LYS A 20 4.08 6.33 12.51
N THR A 21 3.94 7.63 12.81
CA THR A 21 2.64 8.25 13.10
C THR A 21 1.67 8.10 11.92
N PHE A 22 2.17 8.30 10.71
CA PHE A 22 1.38 8.12 9.49
C PHE A 22 0.86 6.67 9.38
N VAL A 23 1.74 5.69 9.53
CA VAL A 23 1.34 4.27 9.45
C VAL A 23 0.34 3.91 10.56
N GLU A 24 0.59 4.35 11.78
CA GLU A 24 -0.33 4.13 12.90
C GLU A 24 -1.72 4.71 12.58
N GLY A 25 -1.77 5.89 11.99
CA GLY A 25 -3.04 6.51 11.56
C GLY A 25 -3.75 5.71 10.47
N GLN A 26 -2.99 5.17 9.51
CA GLN A 26 -3.55 4.31 8.46
C GLN A 26 -4.12 3.01 9.04
N ILE A 27 -3.42 2.40 9.98
CA ILE A 27 -3.91 1.15 10.61
C ILE A 27 -5.14 1.42 11.50
N ASP A 28 -5.20 2.56 12.18
CA ASP A 28 -6.40 2.98 12.93
C ASP A 28 -7.61 3.13 11.99
N GLN A 29 -7.42 3.78 10.85
CA GLN A 29 -8.47 3.94 9.84
C GLN A 29 -8.89 2.58 9.27
N LEU A 30 -7.91 1.72 8.99
CA LEU A 30 -8.16 0.36 8.52
C LEU A 30 -9.04 -0.42 9.50
N LEU A 31 -8.74 -0.33 10.79
CA LEU A 31 -9.52 -1.01 11.82
C LEU A 31 -10.96 -0.52 11.86
N THR A 32 -11.15 0.79 11.90
CA THR A 32 -12.49 1.40 11.92
C THR A 32 -13.31 0.99 10.70
N ASP A 33 -12.72 1.08 9.52
CA ASP A 33 -13.40 0.76 8.26
C ASP A 33 -13.67 -0.74 8.13
N THR A 34 -12.75 -1.57 8.61
CA THR A 34 -12.92 -3.03 8.56
C THR A 34 -14.02 -3.50 9.53
N GLU A 35 -14.16 -2.84 10.67
CA GLU A 35 -15.28 -3.12 11.59
C GLU A 35 -16.62 -2.79 10.92
N LYS A 36 -16.70 -1.69 10.18
CA LYS A 36 -17.88 -1.34 9.38
C LYS A 36 -18.14 -2.38 8.29
N PHE A 37 -17.10 -2.79 7.61
CA PHE A 37 -17.16 -3.83 6.58
C PHE A 37 -17.71 -5.14 7.15
N ALA A 38 -17.19 -5.56 8.31
CA ALA A 38 -17.67 -6.76 9.00
C ALA A 38 -19.15 -6.67 9.34
N SER A 39 -19.63 -5.51 9.78
CA SER A 39 -21.04 -5.27 10.08
C SER A 39 -21.91 -5.41 8.84
N LEU A 40 -21.46 -4.84 7.70
CA LEU A 40 -22.19 -4.96 6.43
C LEU A 40 -22.29 -6.41 5.97
N LEU A 41 -21.21 -7.18 6.12
CA LEU A 41 -21.19 -8.60 5.79
C LEU A 41 -22.16 -9.39 6.66
N LYS A 42 -22.16 -9.14 7.96
CA LYS A 42 -23.07 -9.78 8.91
C LYS A 42 -24.53 -9.49 8.60
N GLU A 43 -24.81 -8.26 8.15
CA GLU A 43 -26.18 -7.83 7.79
C GLU A 43 -26.58 -8.29 6.39
N GLY A 44 -25.72 -8.96 5.64
CA GLY A 44 -26.00 -9.44 4.29
C GLY A 44 -26.03 -8.35 3.23
N LYS A 45 -25.42 -7.20 3.50
CA LYS A 45 -25.41 -6.04 2.58
C LYS A 45 -24.29 -6.15 1.56
N LEU A 46 -24.47 -7.06 0.59
CA LEU A 46 -23.45 -7.39 -0.40
C LEU A 46 -22.96 -6.20 -1.21
N ASP A 47 -23.86 -5.42 -1.80
CA ASP A 47 -23.49 -4.32 -2.69
C ASP A 47 -22.74 -3.22 -1.92
N GLU A 48 -23.18 -2.90 -0.72
CA GLU A 48 -22.51 -1.92 0.12
C GLU A 48 -21.13 -2.40 0.55
N ALA A 49 -21.00 -3.69 0.90
CA ALA A 49 -19.71 -4.28 1.27
C ALA A 49 -18.74 -4.25 0.10
N LYS A 50 -19.19 -4.62 -1.11
CA LYS A 50 -18.36 -4.56 -2.32
C LYS A 50 -17.90 -3.14 -2.61
N LYS A 51 -18.77 -2.16 -2.40
CA LYS A 51 -18.46 -0.76 -2.68
C LYS A 51 -17.32 -0.21 -1.80
N ILE A 52 -17.33 -0.57 -0.52
CA ILE A 52 -16.30 -0.06 0.41
C ILE A 52 -15.02 -0.89 0.45
N TYR A 53 -15.07 -2.14 -0.02
CA TYR A 53 -13.92 -3.05 0.02
C TYR A 53 -12.62 -2.42 -0.53
N PRO A 54 -12.59 -1.90 -1.76
CA PRO A 54 -11.34 -1.34 -2.29
C PRO A 54 -10.87 -0.10 -1.54
N LEU A 55 -11.79 0.70 -1.03
CA LEU A 55 -11.46 1.91 -0.27
C LEU A 55 -10.80 1.59 1.07
N ILE A 56 -11.30 0.56 1.75
CA ILE A 56 -10.75 0.10 3.02
C ILE A 56 -9.30 -0.36 2.85
N ARG A 57 -9.04 -1.15 1.82
CA ARG A 57 -7.73 -1.69 1.54
C ARG A 57 -6.68 -0.61 1.28
N MET A 58 -7.09 0.55 0.82
CA MET A 58 -6.14 1.64 0.54
C MET A 58 -5.33 2.03 1.78
N SER A 59 -5.93 2.02 2.97
CA SER A 59 -5.20 2.30 4.21
C SER A 59 -4.09 1.28 4.47
N TYR A 60 -4.34 0.00 4.17
CA TYR A 60 -3.33 -1.04 4.27
C TYR A 60 -2.21 -0.82 3.24
N GLU A 61 -2.58 -0.61 1.98
CA GLU A 61 -1.64 -0.46 0.88
C GLU A 61 -0.78 0.81 0.99
N ARG A 62 -1.25 1.87 1.63
CA ARG A 62 -0.41 3.05 1.93
C ARG A 62 0.70 2.71 2.92
N SER A 63 0.50 1.69 3.74
CA SER A 63 1.49 1.23 4.73
C SER A 63 2.43 0.16 4.18
N GLU A 64 2.23 -0.27 2.94
CA GLU A 64 2.97 -1.36 2.30
C GLU A 64 4.49 -1.20 2.31
N PRO A 65 5.08 0.02 2.22
CA PRO A 65 6.54 0.14 2.24
C PRO A 65 7.22 -0.54 3.43
N ILE A 66 6.57 -0.63 4.59
CA ILE A 66 7.14 -1.32 5.76
C ILE A 66 6.39 -2.61 6.11
N ALA A 67 5.58 -3.14 5.19
CA ALA A 67 4.77 -4.34 5.47
C ALA A 67 5.60 -5.57 5.83
N GLU A 68 6.86 -5.64 5.40
CA GLU A 68 7.77 -6.70 5.80
C GLU A 68 7.92 -6.78 7.34
N SER A 69 7.84 -5.63 8.01
CA SER A 69 7.89 -5.54 9.47
C SER A 69 6.62 -6.07 10.15
N PHE A 70 5.55 -6.30 9.39
CA PHE A 70 4.31 -6.81 9.93
C PHE A 70 4.35 -8.32 10.19
N GLY A 71 5.32 -9.03 9.58
CA GLY A 71 5.52 -10.45 9.76
C GLY A 71 4.28 -11.26 9.40
N GLU A 72 3.87 -12.15 10.31
CA GLU A 72 2.71 -13.03 10.09
C GLU A 72 1.39 -12.27 9.92
N SER A 73 1.28 -11.06 10.44
CA SER A 73 0.08 -10.25 10.27
C SER A 73 -0.19 -9.96 8.79
N ASP A 74 0.85 -9.71 8.00
CA ASP A 74 0.72 -9.50 6.57
C ASP A 74 0.13 -10.75 5.87
N VAL A 75 0.61 -11.93 6.25
CA VAL A 75 0.10 -13.21 5.72
C VAL A 75 -1.38 -13.38 6.06
N LYS A 76 -1.76 -13.11 7.30
CA LYS A 76 -3.15 -13.28 7.77
C LYS A 76 -4.11 -12.29 7.13
N ILE A 77 -3.66 -11.08 6.85
CA ILE A 77 -4.51 -9.98 6.38
C ILE A 77 -4.56 -9.90 4.87
N ASP A 78 -3.43 -10.07 4.18
CA ASP A 78 -3.28 -9.65 2.79
C ASP A 78 -2.87 -10.75 1.80
N PHE A 79 -2.62 -11.97 2.22
CA PHE A 79 -2.15 -13.01 1.29
C PHE A 79 -3.18 -13.33 0.22
N ARG A 80 -2.71 -13.34 -1.04
CA ARG A 80 -3.48 -13.85 -2.17
C ARG A 80 -3.46 -15.38 -2.11
N LEU A 81 -4.51 -16.00 -2.71
CA LEU A 81 -4.59 -17.46 -2.77
C LEU A 81 -3.34 -18.07 -3.41
N ALA A 82 -2.83 -17.48 -4.50
CA ALA A 82 -1.64 -17.99 -5.20
C ALA A 82 -0.42 -18.08 -4.26
N ASP A 83 -0.17 -17.04 -3.47
CA ASP A 83 0.96 -17.02 -2.54
C ASP A 83 0.75 -18.00 -1.39
N TYR A 84 -0.47 -18.07 -0.87
CA TYR A 84 -0.81 -19.00 0.21
C TYR A 84 -0.63 -20.47 -0.24
N MET A 85 -1.11 -20.81 -1.44
CA MET A 85 -0.97 -22.15 -2.03
C MET A 85 0.49 -22.51 -2.28
N ASP A 86 1.28 -21.54 -2.72
CA ASP A 86 2.71 -21.76 -2.98
C ASP A 86 3.44 -22.15 -1.70
N GLU A 87 3.15 -21.48 -0.58
CA GLU A 87 3.79 -21.74 0.71
C GLU A 87 3.24 -22.97 1.43
N ASN A 88 1.91 -23.19 1.39
CA ASN A 88 1.24 -24.18 2.23
C ASN A 88 0.74 -25.41 1.47
N LYS A 89 0.70 -25.39 0.15
CA LYS A 89 0.22 -26.48 -0.71
C LYS A 89 -1.26 -26.85 -0.50
N THR A 90 -2.00 -25.99 0.18
CA THR A 90 -3.44 -26.11 0.42
C THR A 90 -4.00 -24.72 0.65
N GLU A 91 -5.29 -24.52 0.36
CA GLU A 91 -5.96 -23.27 0.74
C GLU A 91 -6.53 -23.29 2.15
N GLU A 92 -6.46 -24.43 2.83
CA GLU A 92 -6.91 -24.55 4.21
C GLU A 92 -6.11 -23.61 5.12
N GLY A 93 -6.84 -22.77 5.87
CA GLY A 93 -6.24 -21.77 6.74
C GLY A 93 -6.05 -20.40 6.08
N TRP A 94 -6.29 -20.31 4.77
CA TRP A 94 -6.22 -19.02 4.08
C TRP A 94 -7.31 -18.08 4.58
N SER A 95 -6.93 -16.85 4.91
CA SER A 95 -7.79 -15.84 5.51
C SER A 95 -7.50 -14.45 4.91
N GLY A 96 -8.14 -13.42 5.45
CA GLY A 96 -7.85 -12.04 5.10
C GLY A 96 -8.74 -11.48 4.02
N PHE A 97 -8.36 -10.30 3.52
CA PHE A 97 -9.16 -9.57 2.53
C PHE A 97 -9.46 -10.38 1.28
N HIS A 98 -8.46 -11.02 0.69
CA HIS A 98 -8.64 -11.74 -0.58
C HIS A 98 -9.49 -13.01 -0.43
N ARG A 99 -9.49 -13.61 0.76
CA ARG A 99 -10.39 -14.72 1.07
C ARG A 99 -11.85 -14.26 1.03
N ILE A 100 -12.11 -13.08 1.61
CA ILE A 100 -13.46 -12.47 1.59
C ILE A 100 -13.80 -11.99 0.18
N GLU A 101 -12.85 -11.37 -0.51
CA GLU A 101 -13.00 -10.91 -1.89
C GLU A 101 -13.49 -12.03 -2.81
N LYS A 102 -12.90 -13.21 -2.68
CA LYS A 102 -13.29 -14.38 -3.47
C LYS A 102 -14.76 -14.73 -3.27
N ILE A 103 -15.23 -14.75 -2.03
CA ILE A 103 -16.64 -15.08 -1.73
C ILE A 103 -17.56 -14.00 -2.30
N LEU A 104 -17.28 -12.74 -2.06
CA LEU A 104 -18.13 -11.62 -2.50
C LEU A 104 -18.27 -11.56 -4.01
N TRP A 105 -17.18 -11.72 -4.76
CA TRP A 105 -17.19 -11.52 -6.21
C TRP A 105 -17.36 -12.80 -7.00
N GLU A 106 -16.76 -13.89 -6.59
CA GLU A 106 -16.89 -15.15 -7.33
C GLU A 106 -18.22 -15.86 -7.04
N GLN A 107 -18.66 -15.86 -5.77
CA GLN A 107 -19.92 -16.48 -5.37
C GLN A 107 -21.08 -15.49 -5.29
N ASN A 108 -20.80 -14.21 -5.36
CA ASN A 108 -21.78 -13.11 -5.31
C ASN A 108 -22.72 -13.21 -4.09
N THR A 109 -22.12 -13.42 -2.91
CA THR A 109 -22.84 -13.58 -1.65
C THR A 109 -22.01 -13.10 -0.47
N THR A 110 -22.69 -12.77 0.63
CA THR A 110 -22.04 -12.54 1.93
C THR A 110 -22.02 -13.81 2.78
N SER A 111 -22.67 -14.88 2.33
CA SER A 111 -22.76 -16.14 3.07
C SER A 111 -21.36 -16.73 3.30
N GLY A 112 -21.06 -17.09 4.53
CA GLY A 112 -19.77 -17.68 4.91
C GLY A 112 -18.66 -16.66 5.15
N THR A 113 -18.92 -15.36 5.05
CA THR A 113 -17.89 -14.33 5.27
C THR A 113 -17.73 -13.91 6.73
N GLU A 114 -18.73 -14.16 7.58
CA GLU A 114 -18.73 -13.65 8.95
C GLU A 114 -17.51 -14.09 9.76
N THR A 115 -17.16 -15.37 9.69
CA THR A 115 -15.99 -15.91 10.41
C THR A 115 -14.70 -15.25 9.94
N TYR A 116 -14.54 -15.09 8.62
CA TYR A 116 -13.35 -14.44 8.06
C TYR A 116 -13.30 -12.96 8.40
N ALA A 117 -14.45 -12.28 8.41
CA ALA A 117 -14.53 -10.87 8.77
C ALA A 117 -14.16 -10.64 10.24
N ASN A 118 -14.65 -11.49 11.14
CA ASN A 118 -14.31 -11.41 12.57
C ASN A 118 -12.82 -11.66 12.78
N GLN A 119 -12.25 -12.64 12.09
CA GLN A 119 -10.83 -12.94 12.12
C GLN A 119 -10.01 -11.77 11.60
N LEU A 120 -10.43 -11.17 10.49
CA LEU A 120 -9.75 -10.03 9.89
C LEU A 120 -9.67 -8.84 10.86
N VAL A 121 -10.78 -8.52 11.52
CA VAL A 121 -10.80 -7.46 12.54
C VAL A 121 -9.81 -7.76 13.65
N ASN A 122 -9.79 -8.99 14.17
CA ASN A 122 -8.85 -9.39 15.21
C ASN A 122 -7.40 -9.35 14.74
N ASP A 123 -7.13 -9.77 13.51
CA ASP A 123 -5.79 -9.72 12.92
C ASP A 123 -5.30 -8.28 12.73
N ILE A 124 -6.19 -7.35 12.40
CA ILE A 124 -5.85 -5.93 12.29
C ILE A 124 -5.60 -5.32 13.67
N LYS A 125 -6.35 -5.72 14.70
CA LYS A 125 -6.08 -5.31 16.09
C LYS A 125 -4.69 -5.75 16.54
N GLU A 126 -4.31 -6.98 16.19
CA GLU A 126 -2.98 -7.53 16.45
C GLU A 126 -1.91 -6.73 15.69
N LEU A 127 -2.16 -6.39 14.43
CA LEU A 127 -1.27 -5.56 13.63
C LEU A 127 -1.08 -4.18 14.27
N LYS A 128 -2.15 -3.56 14.72
CA LYS A 128 -2.09 -2.26 15.41
C LYS A 128 -1.14 -2.32 16.61
N ALA A 129 -1.26 -3.35 17.43
CA ALA A 129 -0.38 -3.55 18.59
C ALA A 129 1.07 -3.77 18.16
N LYS A 130 1.29 -4.52 17.09
CA LYS A 130 2.63 -4.80 16.55
C LYS A 130 3.29 -3.53 16.01
N VAL A 131 2.57 -2.72 15.23
CA VAL A 131 3.08 -1.47 14.65
C VAL A 131 3.55 -0.52 15.73
N ALA A 132 2.87 -0.46 16.87
CA ALA A 132 3.26 0.37 18.00
C ALA A 132 4.68 0.04 18.51
N THR A 133 5.14 -1.20 18.33
CA THR A 133 6.46 -1.66 18.78
C THR A 133 7.53 -1.63 17.69
N VAL A 134 7.18 -1.37 16.44
CA VAL A 134 8.14 -1.36 15.33
C VAL A 134 9.06 -0.15 15.47
N GLU A 135 10.36 -0.39 15.37
CA GLU A 135 11.35 0.68 15.28
C GLU A 135 11.55 1.02 13.80
N VAL A 136 11.02 2.17 13.37
CA VAL A 136 11.14 2.63 12.00
C VAL A 136 12.50 3.29 11.80
N THR A 137 13.23 2.83 10.77
CA THR A 137 14.53 3.41 10.40
C THR A 137 14.44 4.06 9.01
N PRO A 138 15.33 5.02 8.69
CA PRO A 138 15.36 5.59 7.35
C PRO A 138 15.56 4.54 6.27
N ASP A 139 16.38 3.54 6.53
CA ASP A 139 16.68 2.48 5.58
C ASP A 139 15.45 1.63 5.26
N MET A 140 14.64 1.30 6.26
CA MET A 140 13.36 0.62 6.07
C MET A 140 12.43 1.40 5.14
N MET A 141 12.33 2.70 5.35
CA MET A 141 11.47 3.57 4.54
C MET A 141 11.96 3.63 3.09
N LEU A 142 13.25 3.88 2.90
CA LEU A 142 13.84 4.05 1.58
C LEU A 142 13.81 2.74 0.77
N THR A 143 14.27 1.66 1.36
CA THR A 143 14.27 0.34 0.72
C THR A 143 12.84 -0.12 0.43
N GLY A 144 11.95 0.05 1.39
CA GLY A 144 10.56 -0.33 1.24
C GLY A 144 9.86 0.43 0.11
N ALA A 145 10.11 1.73 -0.03
CA ALA A 145 9.51 2.52 -1.10
C ALA A 145 10.00 2.07 -2.48
N VAL A 146 11.31 1.82 -2.62
CA VAL A 146 11.90 1.38 -3.89
C VAL A 146 11.42 -0.02 -4.26
N ASP A 147 11.44 -0.96 -3.33
CA ASP A 147 10.99 -2.33 -3.57
C ASP A 147 9.51 -2.36 -3.94
N LEU A 148 8.70 -1.54 -3.28
CA LEU A 148 7.29 -1.43 -3.59
C LEU A 148 7.04 -0.96 -5.02
N LEU A 149 7.75 0.08 -5.49
CA LEU A 149 7.60 0.55 -6.86
C LEU A 149 8.02 -0.50 -7.89
N ASN A 150 9.08 -1.25 -7.61
CA ASN A 150 9.48 -2.37 -8.45
C ASN A 150 8.39 -3.43 -8.53
N GLU A 151 7.79 -3.76 -7.40
CA GLU A 151 6.70 -4.73 -7.33
C GLU A 151 5.48 -4.24 -8.12
N VAL A 152 5.12 -2.97 -7.97
CA VAL A 152 4.01 -2.36 -8.71
C VAL A 152 4.25 -2.45 -10.22
N ALA A 153 5.45 -2.07 -10.68
CA ALA A 153 5.78 -2.05 -12.10
C ALA A 153 5.85 -3.44 -12.74
N THR A 154 6.21 -4.47 -11.98
CA THR A 154 6.48 -5.82 -12.52
C THR A 154 5.39 -6.85 -12.20
N SER A 155 4.84 -6.82 -10.99
CA SER A 155 3.86 -7.83 -10.53
C SER A 155 2.44 -7.26 -10.43
N LYS A 156 2.25 -6.20 -9.69
CA LYS A 156 0.91 -5.63 -9.46
C LYS A 156 0.26 -5.10 -10.74
N ILE A 157 1.08 -4.71 -11.71
CA ILE A 157 0.61 -4.21 -13.01
C ILE A 157 -0.17 -5.29 -13.79
N THR A 158 -0.01 -6.55 -13.45
CA THR A 158 -0.71 -7.66 -14.12
C THR A 158 -2.18 -7.79 -13.74
N GLY A 159 -2.62 -7.12 -12.67
CA GLY A 159 -3.98 -7.25 -12.15
C GLY A 159 -4.17 -8.42 -11.21
N GLU A 160 -3.09 -9.00 -10.71
CA GLU A 160 -3.11 -10.18 -9.85
C GLU A 160 -3.55 -9.91 -8.41
N GLU A 161 -3.40 -8.66 -7.92
CA GLU A 161 -3.70 -8.34 -6.54
C GLU A 161 -5.17 -8.50 -6.20
N GLU A 162 -6.07 -7.94 -7.04
CA GLU A 162 -7.51 -8.02 -6.82
C GLU A 162 -8.15 -8.87 -7.93
N ILE A 163 -7.74 -10.13 -7.99
CA ILE A 163 -8.08 -11.03 -9.10
C ILE A 163 -9.57 -11.31 -9.27
N TYR A 164 -10.37 -11.13 -8.20
CA TYR A 164 -11.81 -11.36 -8.23
C TYR A 164 -12.61 -10.09 -8.45
N SER A 165 -12.25 -9.02 -7.77
CA SER A 165 -12.97 -7.74 -7.82
C SER A 165 -12.49 -6.82 -8.94
N HIS A 166 -11.24 -6.99 -9.39
CA HIS A 166 -10.58 -6.12 -10.37
C HIS A 166 -10.44 -4.67 -9.89
N THR A 167 -10.28 -4.50 -8.57
CA THR A 167 -10.14 -3.18 -7.96
C THR A 167 -8.67 -2.77 -7.74
N ASP A 168 -7.79 -3.27 -8.57
CA ASP A 168 -6.33 -3.05 -8.46
C ASP A 168 -5.91 -1.59 -8.53
N LEU A 169 -6.66 -0.73 -9.23
CA LEU A 169 -6.27 0.69 -9.32
C LEU A 169 -6.32 1.42 -7.98
N TYR A 170 -7.18 0.99 -7.07
CA TYR A 170 -7.21 1.53 -5.71
C TYR A 170 -5.93 1.18 -4.95
N ASP A 171 -5.50 -0.07 -5.03
CA ASP A 171 -4.25 -0.54 -4.42
C ASP A 171 -3.05 0.18 -5.03
N PHE A 172 -3.06 0.32 -6.35
CA PHE A 172 -2.00 1.00 -7.09
C PHE A 172 -1.85 2.45 -6.60
N ARG A 173 -2.94 3.20 -6.55
CA ARG A 173 -2.93 4.59 -6.05
C ARG A 173 -2.40 4.65 -4.62
N ALA A 174 -2.86 3.77 -3.75
CA ALA A 174 -2.45 3.73 -2.36
C ALA A 174 -0.95 3.43 -2.21
N ASN A 175 -0.43 2.53 -3.03
CA ASN A 175 1.01 2.22 -3.05
C ASN A 175 1.83 3.45 -3.45
N ILE A 176 1.39 4.17 -4.48
CA ILE A 176 2.05 5.41 -4.91
C ILE A 176 1.99 6.46 -3.80
N GLU A 177 0.85 6.62 -3.16
CA GLU A 177 0.68 7.55 -2.04
C GLU A 177 1.62 7.20 -0.86
N GLY A 178 1.79 5.91 -0.56
CA GLY A 178 2.71 5.46 0.47
C GLY A 178 4.16 5.81 0.17
N ALA A 179 4.59 5.57 -1.07
CA ALA A 179 5.94 5.93 -1.52
C ALA A 179 6.13 7.46 -1.53
N GLU A 180 5.12 8.19 -1.96
CA GLU A 180 5.16 9.66 -2.00
C GLU A 180 5.27 10.26 -0.60
N LYS A 181 4.60 9.66 0.38
CA LYS A 181 4.70 10.10 1.77
C LYS A 181 6.16 10.01 2.26
N ILE A 182 6.84 8.93 1.93
CA ILE A 182 8.24 8.74 2.28
C ILE A 182 9.11 9.83 1.62
N PHE A 183 8.89 10.09 0.33
CA PHE A 183 9.57 11.17 -0.36
C PHE A 183 9.34 12.51 0.33
N GLN A 184 8.09 12.85 0.65
CA GLN A 184 7.76 14.14 1.27
C GLN A 184 8.46 14.31 2.63
N LEU A 185 8.59 13.24 3.40
CA LEU A 185 9.24 13.29 4.71
C LEU A 185 10.75 13.51 4.61
N PHE A 186 11.40 12.97 3.56
CA PHE A 186 12.83 13.15 3.33
C PHE A 186 13.16 14.39 2.47
N LYS A 187 12.16 14.98 1.82
CA LYS A 187 12.38 16.11 0.91
C LYS A 187 13.23 17.24 1.49
N PRO A 188 13.02 17.71 2.74
CA PRO A 188 13.84 18.78 3.29
C PRO A 188 15.34 18.45 3.33
N LEU A 189 15.68 17.18 3.61
CA LEU A 189 17.06 16.71 3.65
C LEU A 189 17.68 16.62 2.26
N ILE A 190 16.91 16.13 1.29
CA ILE A 190 17.38 15.96 -0.08
C ILE A 190 17.55 17.31 -0.75
N LYS A 191 16.64 18.23 -0.51
CA LYS A 191 16.63 19.56 -1.12
C LYS A 191 17.93 20.31 -0.86
N ASN A 192 18.49 20.18 0.34
CA ASN A 192 19.75 20.82 0.70
C ASN A 192 20.96 20.25 -0.05
N LYS A 193 20.86 19.02 -0.54
CA LYS A 193 21.95 18.32 -1.21
C LYS A 193 21.79 18.26 -2.72
N ASP A 194 20.55 18.15 -3.22
CA ASP A 194 20.26 17.92 -4.63
C ASP A 194 18.85 18.41 -4.99
N GLU A 195 18.73 19.68 -5.33
CA GLU A 195 17.45 20.28 -5.74
C GLU A 195 16.92 19.68 -7.03
N LYS A 196 17.81 19.24 -7.94
CA LYS A 196 17.39 18.64 -9.21
C LYS A 196 16.73 17.30 -9.00
N LEU A 197 17.21 16.53 -8.02
CA LEU A 197 16.59 15.26 -7.67
C LEU A 197 15.20 15.48 -7.09
N VAL A 198 15.01 16.47 -6.23
CA VAL A 198 13.69 16.83 -5.71
C VAL A 198 12.74 17.19 -6.83
N ALA A 199 13.16 18.03 -7.77
CA ALA A 199 12.35 18.44 -8.92
C ALA A 199 11.96 17.22 -9.79
N SER A 200 12.90 16.31 -10.00
CA SER A 200 12.65 15.07 -10.76
C SER A 200 11.62 14.18 -10.06
N LEU A 201 11.75 13.99 -8.75
CA LEU A 201 10.80 13.19 -7.96
C LEU A 201 9.40 13.81 -7.98
N GLU A 202 9.30 15.12 -7.79
CA GLU A 202 8.01 15.81 -7.85
C GLU A 202 7.35 15.65 -9.22
N LYS A 203 8.13 15.77 -10.29
CA LYS A 203 7.65 15.60 -11.67
C LYS A 203 7.15 14.18 -11.89
N GLU A 204 7.90 13.17 -11.49
CA GLU A 204 7.55 11.78 -11.77
C GLU A 204 6.38 11.30 -10.90
N PHE A 205 6.28 11.73 -9.64
CA PHE A 205 5.09 11.46 -8.83
C PHE A 205 3.84 12.12 -9.44
N LYS A 206 3.97 13.36 -9.88
CA LYS A 206 2.86 14.08 -10.55
C LYS A 206 2.43 13.33 -11.80
N ASN A 207 3.39 12.84 -12.59
CA ASN A 207 3.09 12.09 -13.81
C ASN A 207 2.29 10.82 -13.50
N VAL A 208 2.74 10.00 -12.53
CA VAL A 208 2.03 8.77 -12.18
C VAL A 208 0.64 9.07 -11.63
N ASN A 209 0.52 10.08 -10.77
CA ASN A 209 -0.77 10.48 -10.23
C ASN A 209 -1.73 10.96 -11.34
N SER A 210 -1.22 11.71 -12.32
CA SER A 210 -2.04 12.15 -13.46
C SER A 210 -2.49 10.99 -14.33
N LEU A 211 -1.64 9.99 -14.54
CA LEU A 211 -2.00 8.77 -15.25
C LEU A 211 -3.11 8.00 -14.52
N LEU A 212 -3.03 7.91 -13.20
CA LEU A 212 -4.08 7.27 -12.40
C LEU A 212 -5.39 8.05 -12.43
N ASP A 213 -5.32 9.38 -12.41
CA ASP A 213 -6.50 10.26 -12.50
C ASP A 213 -7.33 10.00 -13.75
N LYS A 214 -6.68 9.64 -14.86
CA LYS A 214 -7.38 9.32 -16.12
C LYS A 214 -8.34 8.14 -16.00
N HIS A 215 -8.11 7.28 -15.02
CA HIS A 215 -8.89 6.06 -14.83
C HIS A 215 -9.90 6.16 -13.69
N MET A 216 -10.05 7.33 -13.11
CA MET A 216 -11.06 7.57 -12.08
C MET A 216 -12.43 7.81 -12.74
N THR A 217 -13.46 7.30 -12.08
CA THR A 217 -14.87 7.49 -12.51
C THR A 217 -15.53 8.66 -11.79
N ASP A 218 -15.03 8.97 -10.58
CA ASP A 218 -15.40 10.16 -9.80
C ASP A 218 -14.24 10.50 -8.85
N SER A 219 -14.47 11.34 -7.85
CA SER A 219 -13.41 11.79 -6.92
C SER A 219 -12.81 10.69 -6.03
N GLN A 220 -13.46 9.53 -5.94
CA GLN A 220 -13.05 8.45 -5.04
C GLN A 220 -12.96 7.07 -5.70
N HIS A 221 -13.52 6.91 -6.89
CA HIS A 221 -13.67 5.60 -7.52
C HIS A 221 -12.90 5.50 -8.82
N TYR A 222 -12.55 4.27 -9.18
CA TYR A 222 -11.75 3.94 -10.37
C TYR A 222 -12.50 2.94 -11.25
N LYS A 223 -12.11 2.92 -12.51
CA LYS A 223 -12.50 1.85 -13.44
C LYS A 223 -12.03 0.51 -12.91
N LEU A 224 -12.70 -0.57 -13.34
CA LEU A 224 -12.19 -1.91 -13.10
C LEU A 224 -10.88 -2.10 -13.87
N TYR A 225 -9.94 -2.82 -13.30
CA TYR A 225 -8.64 -3.06 -13.93
C TYR A 225 -8.78 -3.75 -15.29
N THR A 226 -9.76 -4.63 -15.41
CA THR A 226 -10.07 -5.33 -16.67
C THR A 226 -10.61 -4.42 -17.78
N ASP A 227 -11.03 -3.19 -17.45
CA ASP A 227 -11.46 -2.20 -18.44
C ASP A 227 -10.29 -1.40 -19.02
N LEU A 228 -9.08 -1.58 -18.47
CA LEU A 228 -7.89 -0.92 -18.99
C LEU A 228 -7.39 -1.64 -20.25
N THR A 229 -6.90 -0.85 -21.21
CA THR A 229 -6.25 -1.39 -22.39
C THR A 229 -4.80 -1.77 -22.10
N LYS A 230 -4.16 -2.51 -23.00
CA LYS A 230 -2.73 -2.82 -22.92
C LYS A 230 -1.89 -1.53 -22.93
N GLU A 231 -2.33 -0.52 -23.69
CA GLU A 231 -1.67 0.79 -23.72
C GLU A 231 -1.75 1.47 -22.35
N ASP A 232 -2.92 1.41 -21.69
CA ASP A 232 -3.10 1.99 -20.36
C ASP A 232 -2.16 1.37 -19.35
N THR A 233 -2.09 0.04 -19.27
CA THR A 233 -1.22 -0.66 -18.32
C THR A 233 0.26 -0.45 -18.62
N LYS A 234 0.62 -0.41 -19.90
CA LYS A 234 1.98 -0.11 -20.33
C LYS A 234 2.40 1.29 -19.88
N GLU A 235 1.54 2.28 -20.09
CA GLU A 235 1.78 3.66 -19.69
C GLU A 235 1.98 3.78 -18.18
N LEU A 236 1.15 3.10 -17.40
CA LEU A 236 1.28 3.06 -15.94
C LEU A 236 2.62 2.41 -15.52
N ALA A 237 2.97 1.28 -16.11
CA ALA A 237 4.21 0.58 -15.80
C ALA A 237 5.44 1.44 -16.12
N GLU A 238 5.43 2.11 -17.28
CA GLU A 238 6.52 3.01 -17.68
C GLU A 238 6.63 4.21 -16.73
N GLY A 239 5.50 4.77 -16.31
CA GLY A 239 5.48 5.87 -15.35
C GLY A 239 6.08 5.49 -14.00
N VAL A 240 5.72 4.33 -13.49
CA VAL A 240 6.26 3.82 -12.23
C VAL A 240 7.75 3.50 -12.35
N THR A 241 8.17 2.92 -13.47
CA THR A 241 9.58 2.62 -13.75
C THR A 241 10.41 3.90 -13.76
N LYS A 242 9.91 4.96 -14.40
CA LYS A 242 10.59 6.26 -14.42
C LYS A 242 10.72 6.88 -13.04
N LEU A 243 9.73 6.66 -12.19
CA LEU A 243 9.75 7.15 -10.80
C LEU A 243 10.79 6.38 -9.97
N GLY A 244 10.98 5.10 -10.24
CA GLY A 244 11.88 4.22 -9.49
C GLY A 244 13.32 4.68 -9.46
N GLU A 245 13.84 5.17 -10.58
CA GLU A 245 15.24 5.61 -10.67
C GLU A 245 15.55 6.78 -9.72
N PRO A 246 14.86 7.94 -9.80
CA PRO A 246 15.12 9.02 -8.86
C PRO A 246 14.80 8.65 -7.41
N LEU A 247 13.86 7.75 -7.18
CA LEU A 247 13.56 7.29 -5.82
C LEU A 247 14.75 6.51 -5.24
N SER A 248 15.39 5.66 -6.05
CA SER A 248 16.63 4.97 -5.67
C SER A 248 17.76 5.94 -5.36
N GLN A 249 17.88 7.00 -6.16
CA GLN A 249 18.90 8.05 -5.95
C GLN A 249 18.70 8.76 -4.61
N MET A 250 17.45 8.89 -4.17
CA MET A 250 17.16 9.47 -2.86
C MET A 250 17.87 8.71 -1.73
N GLY A 251 17.83 7.38 -1.78
CA GLY A 251 18.53 6.53 -0.81
C GLY A 251 20.04 6.74 -0.85
N VAL A 252 20.62 6.86 -2.04
CA VAL A 252 22.04 7.11 -2.22
C VAL A 252 22.45 8.45 -1.58
N ILE A 253 21.68 9.51 -1.83
CA ILE A 253 21.94 10.85 -1.28
C ILE A 253 21.86 10.85 0.26
N LEU A 254 20.86 10.18 0.82
CA LEU A 254 20.66 10.15 2.28
C LEU A 254 21.68 9.28 3.01
N ASN A 255 22.17 8.21 2.36
CA ASN A 255 23.20 7.33 2.91
C ASN A 255 24.61 7.84 2.59
N GLY A 256 24.74 8.78 1.65
CA GLY A 256 25.98 9.39 1.27
C GLY A 256 26.52 10.36 2.35
N LYS A 257 27.78 10.63 2.29
CA LYS A 257 28.48 11.51 3.24
C LYS A 257 28.53 12.95 2.76
#